data_74c685f93deb57b8e116fe6148a38834
#
_entry.id   74c685f93deb57b8e116fe6148a38834
#
_cell.length_a   1.000
_cell.length_b   1.000
_cell.length_c   1.000
_cell.angle_alpha   90.00
_cell.angle_beta   90.00
_cell.angle_gamma   90.00
#
_symmetry.space_group_name_H-M   'P 1'
#
loop_
_entity.id
_entity.type
_entity.pdbx_description
1 polymer ?
#
loop_
_entity_poly.entity_id
_entity_poly.type
_entity_poly.pdbx_seq_one_letter_code
_entity_poly.pdbx_strand_id
1 'polypeptide(L)'
;MPIAGTSAERSAGLVCLLFASLTIWANAALGAYYCANDPRIEAVDLSGPVDQGFLDTMRGIGIKTIIRYYDHEDETLPGKTLRKEERNLIVENRFKIAVVFQHYNNQFGSFTVERGRQDAGRSLTLARENSQPQGSAIYFGVDGPWQTAYELANVAAYFRELKTRLAGFGYRIGVYGSGLVCNMLLSTRLAELCWLGAPTSWPDYHTYYQTREWGLAQLRTSQCGGRSVDFNLANDRLTDYGQFAR
;
A
#
# COMPACT_ATOMS: atom_id res chain seq x y z
N MET A 1 43.82 -1.30 73.99
CA MET A 1 44.89 -1.35 72.98
C MET A 1 44.36 -1.96 71.73
N PRO A 2 44.80 -1.46 70.65
CA PRO A 2 43.97 -1.09 69.47
C PRO A 2 44.10 -2.13 68.36
N ILE A 3 43.37 -1.94 67.27
CA ILE A 3 43.86 -1.59 65.96
C ILE A 3 42.68 -1.81 64.99
N ALA A 4 42.22 -0.83 64.40
CA ALA A 4 42.27 -0.41 63.00
C ALA A 4 41.81 -1.50 62.01
N GLY A 5 40.71 -1.37 61.30
CA GLY A 5 40.22 -0.38 60.39
C GLY A 5 40.85 -0.48 59.02
N THR A 6 40.15 -0.87 58.02
CA THR A 6 40.32 -0.24 56.71
C THR A 6 39.13 -0.57 55.81
N SER A 7 38.56 0.48 55.33
CA SER A 7 37.58 0.62 54.29
C SER A 7 38.06 0.11 52.94
N ALA A 8 37.13 -0.49 52.20
CA ALA A 8 37.15 -0.53 50.74
C ALA A 8 35.76 -0.60 50.20
N GLU A 9 35.07 0.52 50.27
CA GLU A 9 33.98 0.82 49.33
C GLU A 9 34.54 1.72 48.23
N ARG A 10 34.45 1.30 46.99
CA ARG A 10 34.20 2.08 45.79
C ARG A 10 34.59 1.27 44.55
N SER A 11 33.63 0.79 43.83
CA SER A 11 33.60 0.74 42.35
C SER A 11 32.54 -0.24 41.88
N ALA A 12 31.29 0.14 41.96
CA ALA A 12 30.21 -0.54 41.23
C ALA A 12 29.19 0.49 40.80
N GLY A 13 29.54 1.28 39.77
CA GLY A 13 28.65 2.31 39.34
C GLY A 13 29.01 2.94 37.99
N LEU A 14 29.42 2.15 36.98
CA LEU A 14 29.59 2.72 35.65
C LEU A 14 29.57 1.71 34.49
N VAL A 15 28.89 0.59 34.61
CA VAL A 15 28.82 -0.40 33.51
C VAL A 15 27.40 -0.62 32.96
N CYS A 16 26.36 -0.12 33.63
CA CYS A 16 24.98 -0.41 33.22
C CYS A 16 24.36 0.54 32.15
N LEU A 17 25.01 1.63 31.76
CA LEU A 17 24.42 2.60 30.83
C LEU A 17 24.84 2.44 29.37
N LEU A 18 25.83 1.59 29.06
CA LEU A 18 26.28 1.38 27.68
C LEU A 18 25.64 0.16 26.97
N PHE A 19 24.99 -0.74 27.71
CA PHE A 19 24.36 -1.91 27.08
C PHE A 19 22.92 -1.66 26.59
N ALA A 20 22.21 -0.69 27.12
CA ALA A 20 20.82 -0.43 26.73
C ALA A 20 20.70 0.21 25.34
N SER A 21 21.68 1.02 24.93
CA SER A 21 21.67 1.69 23.63
C SER A 21 22.06 0.76 22.46
N LEU A 22 22.93 -0.19 22.68
CA LEU A 22 23.34 -1.17 21.65
C LEU A 22 22.24 -2.21 21.35
N THR A 23 21.42 -2.57 22.32
CA THR A 23 20.33 -3.54 22.13
C THR A 23 19.16 -2.97 21.35
N ILE A 24 18.86 -1.68 21.50
CA ILE A 24 17.79 -1.02 20.76
C ILE A 24 18.15 -0.90 19.27
N TRP A 25 19.39 -0.57 18.94
CA TRP A 25 19.85 -0.49 17.56
C TRP A 25 19.96 -1.87 16.89
N ALA A 26 20.38 -2.89 17.60
CA ALA A 26 20.48 -4.25 17.09
C ALA A 26 19.08 -4.85 16.79
N ASN A 27 18.07 -4.58 17.62
CA ASN A 27 16.71 -5.06 17.40
C ASN A 27 16.01 -4.31 16.23
N ALA A 28 16.29 -3.02 16.07
CA ALA A 28 15.79 -2.26 14.92
C ALA A 28 16.42 -2.74 13.60
N ALA A 29 17.73 -3.01 13.61
CA ALA A 29 18.44 -3.53 12.44
C ALA A 29 18.00 -4.96 12.08
N LEU A 30 17.77 -5.84 13.07
CA LEU A 30 17.23 -7.18 12.85
C LEU A 30 15.79 -7.15 12.33
N GLY A 31 14.94 -6.27 12.86
CA GLY A 31 13.58 -6.06 12.38
C GLY A 31 13.54 -5.59 10.93
N ALA A 32 14.41 -4.65 10.55
CA ALA A 32 14.55 -4.16 9.20
C ALA A 32 15.00 -5.23 8.19
N TYR A 33 15.91 -6.13 8.62
CA TYR A 33 16.42 -7.21 7.76
C TYR A 33 15.33 -8.23 7.36
N TYR A 34 14.34 -8.46 8.20
CA TYR A 34 13.24 -9.39 7.92
C TYR A 34 12.03 -8.74 7.22
N CYS A 35 11.95 -7.41 7.19
CA CYS A 35 10.81 -6.72 6.60
C CYS A 35 10.84 -6.73 5.06
N ALA A 36 11.96 -6.32 4.45
CA ALA A 36 12.12 -6.30 2.99
C ALA A 36 13.60 -6.48 2.65
N ASN A 37 13.90 -7.41 1.76
CA ASN A 37 15.25 -7.75 1.34
C ASN A 37 15.47 -7.65 -0.19
N ASP A 38 14.46 -7.23 -0.94
CA ASP A 38 14.56 -7.00 -2.39
C ASP A 38 14.61 -5.49 -2.64
N PRO A 39 15.69 -4.93 -3.26
CA PRO A 39 15.82 -3.50 -3.49
C PRO A 39 14.78 -2.91 -4.46
N ARG A 40 14.03 -3.76 -5.16
CA ARG A 40 12.92 -3.34 -6.02
C ARG A 40 11.62 -3.10 -5.23
N ILE A 41 11.58 -3.47 -3.96
CA ILE A 41 10.45 -3.18 -3.07
C ILE A 41 10.51 -1.69 -2.73
N GLU A 42 9.62 -0.91 -3.31
CA GLU A 42 9.56 0.53 -3.12
C GLU A 42 8.25 1.01 -2.49
N ALA A 43 7.24 0.15 -2.44
CA ALA A 43 5.95 0.51 -1.89
C ALA A 43 5.44 -0.54 -0.90
N VAL A 44 4.59 -0.11 0.01
CA VAL A 44 3.91 -0.95 0.97
C VAL A 44 2.45 -0.56 1.06
N ASP A 45 1.55 -1.54 1.09
CA ASP A 45 0.14 -1.30 1.34
C ASP A 45 -0.32 -1.93 2.67
N LEU A 46 -1.27 -1.27 3.30
CA LEU A 46 -1.86 -1.72 4.55
C LEU A 46 -3.25 -1.11 4.77
N SER A 47 -4.16 -1.88 5.37
CA SER A 47 -5.53 -1.46 5.64
C SER A 47 -5.68 -0.55 6.87
N GLY A 48 -4.71 -0.53 7.78
CA GLY A 48 -4.75 0.34 8.97
C GLY A 48 -4.02 1.68 8.77
N PRO A 49 -4.29 2.70 9.60
CA PRO A 49 -3.60 3.97 9.53
C PRO A 49 -2.14 3.85 9.94
N VAL A 50 -1.28 4.70 9.39
CA VAL A 50 0.14 4.74 9.75
C VAL A 50 0.42 5.77 10.85
N ASP A 51 1.49 5.53 11.59
CA ASP A 51 2.04 6.47 12.58
C ASP A 51 3.52 6.76 12.30
N GLN A 52 4.10 7.68 13.07
CA GLN A 52 5.50 8.08 12.90
C GLN A 52 6.47 6.90 13.03
N GLY A 53 6.28 6.01 14.00
CA GLY A 53 7.14 4.86 14.22
C GLY A 53 7.14 3.89 13.04
N PHE A 54 5.97 3.66 12.45
CA PHE A 54 5.85 2.88 11.22
C PHE A 54 6.58 3.54 10.05
N LEU A 55 6.40 4.85 9.84
CA LEU A 55 7.07 5.58 8.76
C LEU A 55 8.58 5.59 8.93
N ASP A 56 9.09 5.71 10.15
CA ASP A 56 10.54 5.62 10.42
C ASP A 56 11.09 4.24 10.08
N THR A 57 10.35 3.17 10.40
CA THR A 57 10.69 1.80 10.01
C THR A 57 10.71 1.65 8.48
N MET A 58 9.69 2.13 7.79
CA MET A 58 9.59 2.05 6.32
C MET A 58 10.73 2.83 5.65
N ARG A 59 11.09 3.98 6.18
CA ARG A 59 12.27 4.76 5.70
C ARG A 59 13.56 3.98 5.88
N GLY A 60 13.73 3.32 7.02
CA GLY A 60 14.92 2.52 7.33
C GLY A 60 15.15 1.35 6.37
N ILE A 61 14.10 0.81 5.76
CA ILE A 61 14.17 -0.27 4.79
C ILE A 61 14.03 0.19 3.32
N GLY A 62 14.01 1.50 3.07
CA GLY A 62 14.06 2.05 1.71
C GLY A 62 12.72 2.19 1.00
N ILE A 63 11.59 2.04 1.70
CA ILE A 63 10.25 2.28 1.13
C ILE A 63 10.12 3.75 0.74
N LYS A 64 9.51 4.01 -0.41
CA LYS A 64 9.31 5.34 -0.98
C LYS A 64 7.83 5.74 -1.04
N THR A 65 6.93 4.75 -1.12
CA THR A 65 5.49 4.98 -1.29
C THR A 65 4.69 4.18 -0.28
N ILE A 66 3.74 4.85 0.37
CA ILE A 66 2.72 4.23 1.20
C ILE A 66 1.44 4.15 0.38
N ILE A 67 0.89 2.95 0.22
CA ILE A 67 -0.38 2.76 -0.47
C ILE A 67 -1.46 2.64 0.59
N ARG A 68 -2.49 3.49 0.47
CA ARG A 68 -3.60 3.54 1.40
C ARG A 68 -4.91 3.39 0.65
N TYR A 69 -5.95 3.13 1.42
CA TYR A 69 -7.25 2.78 0.88
C TYR A 69 -8.22 3.97 0.85
N TYR A 70 -9.05 4.02 -0.18
CA TYR A 70 -10.32 4.72 -0.21
C TYR A 70 -11.44 3.69 -0.05
N ASP A 71 -12.46 4.03 0.72
CA ASP A 71 -13.53 3.08 1.07
C ASP A 71 -14.84 3.81 1.37
N HIS A 72 -15.95 3.09 1.39
CA HIS A 72 -17.25 3.57 1.85
C HIS A 72 -17.35 3.53 3.35
N GLU A 73 -16.45 3.38 4.14
CA GLU A 73 -16.51 3.31 5.59
C GLU A 73 -17.67 2.52 6.15
N ASP A 74 -17.35 1.44 6.76
CA ASP A 74 -18.25 0.66 7.59
C ASP A 74 -17.53 0.29 8.90
N GLU A 75 -18.26 -0.36 9.81
CA GLU A 75 -17.74 -0.74 11.11
C GLU A 75 -16.75 -1.90 11.05
N THR A 76 -16.59 -2.57 9.90
CA THR A 76 -15.81 -3.81 9.78
C THR A 76 -14.31 -3.56 9.77
N LEU A 77 -13.87 -2.42 9.22
CA LEU A 77 -12.46 -2.03 9.15
C LEU A 77 -12.28 -0.54 9.50
N PRO A 78 -12.44 -0.17 10.78
CA PRO A 78 -12.26 1.21 11.21
C PRO A 78 -10.82 1.67 10.92
N GLY A 79 -10.69 2.87 10.34
CA GLY A 79 -9.39 3.44 9.97
C GLY A 79 -8.81 2.93 8.66
N LYS A 80 -9.52 2.11 7.88
CA LYS A 80 -9.09 1.70 6.55
C LYS A 80 -8.94 2.89 5.59
N THR A 81 -9.91 3.79 5.60
CA THR A 81 -9.90 4.97 4.72
C THR A 81 -8.81 5.96 5.11
N LEU A 82 -7.99 6.34 4.14
CA LEU A 82 -7.00 7.43 4.28
C LEU A 82 -7.68 8.73 4.69
N ARG A 83 -7.20 9.34 5.76
CA ARG A 83 -7.64 10.62 6.28
C ARG A 83 -6.63 11.72 5.99
N LYS A 84 -7.09 12.96 5.97
CA LYS A 84 -6.27 14.13 5.68
C LYS A 84 -5.07 14.26 6.63
N GLU A 85 -5.28 13.99 7.90
CA GLU A 85 -4.23 14.06 8.93
C GLU A 85 -3.14 13.02 8.68
N GLU A 86 -3.53 11.79 8.37
CA GLU A 86 -2.62 10.70 8.00
C GLU A 86 -1.90 11.01 6.69
N ARG A 87 -2.63 11.50 5.68
CA ARG A 87 -2.03 11.96 4.41
C ARG A 87 -0.96 13.01 4.65
N ASN A 88 -1.23 14.01 5.50
CA ASN A 88 -0.25 15.05 5.83
C ASN A 88 0.98 14.44 6.52
N LEU A 89 0.80 13.56 7.49
CA LEU A 89 1.90 12.85 8.16
C LEU A 89 2.79 12.11 7.17
N ILE A 90 2.20 11.37 6.22
CA ILE A 90 2.94 10.61 5.19
C ILE A 90 3.77 11.56 4.32
N VAL A 91 3.16 12.65 3.83
CA VAL A 91 3.82 13.61 2.93
C VAL A 91 4.92 14.43 3.65
N GLU A 92 4.68 14.86 4.88
CA GLU A 92 5.67 15.55 5.72
C GLU A 92 6.89 14.66 5.98
N ASN A 93 6.68 13.35 6.07
CA ASN A 93 7.73 12.35 6.15
C ASN A 93 8.39 12.01 4.80
N ARG A 94 8.06 12.74 3.73
CA ARG A 94 8.64 12.63 2.38
C ARG A 94 8.34 11.31 1.67
N PHE A 95 7.30 10.60 2.08
CA PHE A 95 6.77 9.50 1.31
C PHE A 95 5.81 9.98 0.22
N LYS A 96 5.75 9.22 -0.86
CA LYS A 96 4.65 9.32 -1.83
C LYS A 96 3.47 8.50 -1.34
N ILE A 97 2.30 8.81 -1.88
CA ILE A 97 1.06 8.07 -1.62
C ILE A 97 0.53 7.53 -2.94
N ALA A 98 0.10 6.29 -2.95
CA ALA A 98 -0.83 5.76 -3.95
C ALA A 98 -2.12 5.36 -3.24
N VAL A 99 -3.24 5.36 -3.97
CA VAL A 99 -4.53 5.03 -3.37
C VAL A 99 -5.26 3.96 -4.17
N VAL A 100 -5.93 3.06 -3.44
CA VAL A 100 -6.82 2.06 -4.02
C VAL A 100 -8.19 2.14 -3.38
N PHE A 101 -9.23 2.25 -4.21
CA PHE A 101 -10.61 2.12 -3.77
C PHE A 101 -10.96 0.63 -3.68
N GLN A 102 -11.32 0.16 -2.50
CA GLN A 102 -11.69 -1.23 -2.28
C GLN A 102 -12.69 -1.37 -1.12
N HIS A 103 -13.91 -1.77 -1.46
CA HIS A 103 -14.97 -2.07 -0.51
C HIS A 103 -15.72 -3.33 -0.96
N TYR A 104 -15.45 -4.47 -0.33
CA TYR A 104 -15.96 -5.79 -0.70
C TYR A 104 -15.68 -6.21 -2.16
N ASN A 105 -14.63 -5.66 -2.79
CA ASN A 105 -14.26 -5.96 -4.16
C ASN A 105 -13.59 -7.35 -4.34
N ASN A 106 -13.59 -8.16 -3.28
CA ASN A 106 -13.33 -9.59 -3.27
C ASN A 106 -14.63 -10.42 -3.43
N GLN A 107 -15.77 -9.77 -3.61
CA GLN A 107 -17.06 -10.40 -3.86
C GLN A 107 -17.52 -10.06 -5.27
N PHE A 108 -17.86 -11.07 -6.07
CA PHE A 108 -18.26 -10.85 -7.46
C PHE A 108 -19.46 -9.90 -7.62
N GLY A 109 -20.42 -9.95 -6.70
CA GLY A 109 -21.57 -9.04 -6.68
C GLY A 109 -21.26 -7.56 -6.58
N SER A 110 -20.02 -7.19 -6.28
CA SER A 110 -19.58 -5.80 -6.25
C SER A 110 -19.33 -5.20 -7.64
N PHE A 111 -19.24 -6.01 -8.71
CA PHE A 111 -18.98 -5.51 -10.06
C PHE A 111 -20.26 -5.25 -10.83
N THR A 112 -21.02 -4.24 -10.42
CA THR A 112 -22.22 -3.76 -11.11
C THR A 112 -22.04 -2.33 -11.57
N VAL A 113 -22.83 -1.88 -12.58
CA VAL A 113 -22.83 -0.48 -13.04
C VAL A 113 -23.20 0.47 -11.91
N GLU A 114 -24.21 0.10 -11.07
CA GLU A 114 -24.61 0.95 -9.94
C GLU A 114 -23.50 1.09 -8.91
N ARG A 115 -22.80 -0.01 -8.60
CA ARG A 115 -21.66 0.03 -7.70
C ARG A 115 -20.53 0.89 -8.28
N GLY A 116 -20.24 0.77 -9.58
CA GLY A 116 -19.24 1.63 -10.24
C GLY A 116 -19.57 3.12 -10.10
N ARG A 117 -20.86 3.48 -10.17
CA ARG A 117 -21.32 4.86 -9.94
C ARG A 117 -21.07 5.34 -8.51
N GLN A 118 -21.40 4.51 -7.54
CA GLN A 118 -21.22 4.81 -6.11
C GLN A 118 -19.73 4.94 -5.75
N ASP A 119 -18.91 3.97 -6.17
CA ASP A 119 -17.49 3.94 -5.91
C ASP A 119 -16.75 5.13 -6.56
N ALA A 120 -17.12 5.50 -7.79
CA ALA A 120 -16.59 6.69 -8.44
C ALA A 120 -16.94 7.97 -7.67
N GLY A 121 -18.19 8.14 -7.25
CA GLY A 121 -18.63 9.29 -6.48
C GLY A 121 -17.90 9.41 -5.14
N ARG A 122 -17.78 8.30 -4.42
CA ARG A 122 -17.06 8.26 -3.14
C ARG A 122 -15.56 8.50 -3.32
N SER A 123 -14.93 7.90 -4.33
CA SER A 123 -13.51 8.11 -4.61
C SER A 123 -13.17 9.56 -4.92
N LEU A 124 -14.02 10.28 -5.68
CA LEU A 124 -13.87 11.70 -5.94
C LEU A 124 -14.01 12.57 -4.68
N THR A 125 -14.90 12.20 -3.79
CA THR A 125 -15.04 12.88 -2.49
C THR A 125 -13.77 12.74 -1.67
N LEU A 126 -13.27 11.50 -1.52
CA LEU A 126 -12.06 11.20 -0.77
C LEU A 126 -10.81 11.83 -1.39
N ALA A 127 -10.71 11.84 -2.72
CA ALA A 127 -9.61 12.49 -3.42
C ALA A 127 -9.56 13.99 -3.14
N ARG A 128 -10.72 14.66 -3.08
CA ARG A 128 -10.81 16.08 -2.70
C ARG A 128 -10.46 16.32 -1.23
N GLU A 129 -10.99 15.52 -0.31
CA GLU A 129 -10.71 15.59 1.12
C GLU A 129 -9.21 15.42 1.41
N ASN A 130 -8.55 14.53 0.66
CA ASN A 130 -7.13 14.28 0.78
C ASN A 130 -6.27 15.19 -0.12
N SER A 131 -6.85 16.18 -0.78
CA SER A 131 -6.14 17.08 -1.71
C SER A 131 -5.28 16.31 -2.72
N GLN A 132 -5.77 15.17 -3.21
CA GLN A 132 -5.08 14.36 -4.20
C GLN A 132 -4.92 15.16 -5.50
N PRO A 133 -3.70 15.31 -6.06
CA PRO A 133 -3.50 16.13 -7.25
C PRO A 133 -4.00 15.43 -8.51
N GLN A 134 -4.48 16.23 -9.45
CA GLN A 134 -4.76 15.78 -10.81
C GLN A 134 -3.50 15.19 -11.45
N GLY A 135 -3.66 14.24 -12.37
CA GLY A 135 -2.57 13.47 -12.96
C GLY A 135 -2.14 12.24 -12.14
N SER A 136 -2.48 12.19 -10.85
CA SER A 136 -2.31 10.97 -10.05
C SER A 136 -3.40 9.93 -10.36
N ALA A 137 -3.25 8.72 -9.83
CA ALA A 137 -4.21 7.64 -10.09
C ALA A 137 -5.05 7.28 -8.86
N ILE A 138 -6.27 6.79 -9.15
CA ILE A 138 -7.07 6.02 -8.20
C ILE A 138 -7.16 4.61 -8.77
N TYR A 139 -6.61 3.64 -8.04
CA TYR A 139 -6.78 2.23 -8.35
C TYR A 139 -8.13 1.75 -7.85
N PHE A 140 -8.72 0.79 -8.55
CA PHE A 140 -9.93 0.09 -8.11
C PHE A 140 -9.64 -1.39 -8.00
N GLY A 141 -9.98 -1.98 -6.87
CA GLY A 141 -9.71 -3.38 -6.58
C GLY A 141 -10.62 -4.32 -7.37
N VAL A 142 -10.03 -5.34 -7.99
CA VAL A 142 -10.69 -6.51 -8.59
C VAL A 142 -10.06 -7.73 -7.95
N ASP A 143 -10.38 -7.91 -6.66
CA ASP A 143 -9.69 -8.79 -5.74
C ASP A 143 -10.26 -10.21 -5.81
N GLY A 144 -9.94 -10.93 -6.89
CA GLY A 144 -10.39 -12.31 -7.07
C GLY A 144 -9.93 -12.93 -8.40
N PRO A 145 -10.07 -14.26 -8.54
CA PRO A 145 -9.64 -15.02 -9.70
C PRO A 145 -10.69 -15.02 -10.84
N TRP A 146 -11.29 -13.86 -11.11
CA TRP A 146 -12.36 -13.70 -12.09
C TRP A 146 -11.82 -13.99 -13.51
N GLN A 147 -12.47 -14.91 -14.24
CA GLN A 147 -11.95 -15.38 -15.53
C GLN A 147 -13.02 -15.78 -16.56
N THR A 148 -14.26 -16.02 -16.14
CA THR A 148 -15.32 -16.35 -17.10
C THR A 148 -15.73 -15.12 -17.91
N ALA A 149 -16.24 -15.35 -19.13
CA ALA A 149 -16.73 -14.24 -19.98
C ALA A 149 -17.78 -13.38 -19.27
N TYR A 150 -18.63 -14.00 -18.46
CA TYR A 150 -19.64 -13.28 -17.66
C TYR A 150 -19.01 -12.39 -16.60
N GLU A 151 -18.05 -12.91 -15.84
CA GLU A 151 -17.33 -12.15 -14.80
C GLU A 151 -16.58 -10.97 -15.39
N LEU A 152 -15.81 -11.20 -16.46
CA LEU A 152 -15.05 -10.17 -17.14
C LEU A 152 -15.95 -9.10 -17.76
N ALA A 153 -17.13 -9.47 -18.30
CA ALA A 153 -18.09 -8.51 -18.82
C ALA A 153 -18.65 -7.59 -17.72
N ASN A 154 -18.91 -8.11 -16.50
CA ASN A 154 -19.36 -7.31 -15.36
C ASN A 154 -18.24 -6.39 -14.84
N VAL A 155 -17.01 -6.87 -14.71
CA VAL A 155 -15.84 -6.05 -14.37
C VAL A 155 -15.67 -4.93 -15.40
N ALA A 156 -15.76 -5.22 -16.70
CA ALA A 156 -15.68 -4.22 -17.76
C ALA A 156 -16.82 -3.19 -17.69
N ALA A 157 -18.04 -3.61 -17.35
CA ALA A 157 -19.19 -2.70 -17.18
C ALA A 157 -19.00 -1.75 -15.98
N TYR A 158 -18.49 -2.27 -14.86
CA TYR A 158 -18.12 -1.50 -13.69
C TYR A 158 -17.05 -0.44 -14.03
N PHE A 159 -15.95 -0.83 -14.69
CA PHE A 159 -14.90 0.11 -15.10
C PHE A 159 -15.34 1.13 -16.17
N ARG A 160 -16.28 0.77 -17.02
CA ARG A 160 -16.89 1.72 -17.97
C ARG A 160 -17.64 2.84 -17.25
N GLU A 161 -18.37 2.50 -16.18
CA GLU A 161 -19.05 3.49 -15.36
C GLU A 161 -18.05 4.35 -14.57
N LEU A 162 -17.00 3.74 -13.99
CA LEU A 162 -15.90 4.50 -13.36
C LEU A 162 -15.32 5.52 -14.33
N LYS A 163 -14.98 5.10 -15.55
CA LYS A 163 -14.40 5.97 -16.58
C LYS A 163 -15.34 7.13 -16.94
N THR A 164 -16.63 6.85 -17.08
CA THR A 164 -17.64 7.87 -17.36
C THR A 164 -17.73 8.90 -16.22
N ARG A 165 -17.73 8.45 -14.97
CA ARG A 165 -17.90 9.32 -13.81
C ARG A 165 -16.65 10.10 -13.42
N LEU A 166 -15.46 9.54 -13.65
CA LEU A 166 -14.17 10.18 -13.36
C LEU A 166 -13.71 11.10 -14.52
N ALA A 167 -14.40 11.07 -15.67
CA ALA A 167 -14.07 11.92 -16.80
C ALA A 167 -14.11 13.40 -16.42
N GLY A 168 -13.05 14.14 -16.80
CA GLY A 168 -12.94 15.58 -16.55
C GLY A 168 -12.40 15.97 -15.17
N PHE A 169 -12.21 15.01 -14.25
CA PHE A 169 -11.61 15.28 -12.93
C PHE A 169 -10.09 15.16 -12.93
N GLY A 170 -9.49 14.67 -14.01
CA GLY A 170 -8.04 14.62 -14.19
C GLY A 170 -7.33 13.48 -13.43
N TYR A 171 -8.07 12.51 -12.91
CA TYR A 171 -7.49 11.31 -12.29
C TYR A 171 -7.37 10.18 -13.32
N ARG A 172 -6.24 9.47 -13.28
CA ARG A 172 -6.04 8.23 -14.02
C ARG A 172 -6.73 7.07 -13.30
N ILE A 173 -7.24 6.11 -14.04
CA ILE A 173 -7.84 4.91 -13.48
C ILE A 173 -6.81 3.80 -13.48
N GLY A 174 -6.49 3.28 -12.29
CA GLY A 174 -5.72 2.06 -12.13
C GLY A 174 -6.61 0.86 -11.81
N VAL A 175 -6.11 -0.34 -12.04
CA VAL A 175 -6.72 -1.59 -11.59
C VAL A 175 -5.74 -2.36 -10.71
N TYR A 176 -6.20 -2.85 -9.56
CA TYR A 176 -5.57 -3.93 -8.81
C TYR A 176 -6.28 -5.24 -9.17
N GLY A 177 -5.56 -6.27 -9.61
CA GLY A 177 -6.20 -7.53 -9.98
C GLY A 177 -5.26 -8.57 -10.57
N SER A 178 -5.85 -9.63 -11.15
CA SER A 178 -5.12 -10.68 -11.86
C SER A 178 -4.50 -10.19 -13.17
N GLY A 179 -3.55 -10.94 -13.71
CA GLY A 179 -2.95 -10.64 -15.02
C GLY A 179 -3.99 -10.57 -16.13
N LEU A 180 -4.97 -11.47 -16.12
CA LEU A 180 -6.08 -11.49 -17.09
C LEU A 180 -6.92 -10.21 -17.01
N VAL A 181 -7.29 -9.77 -15.79
CA VAL A 181 -8.08 -8.55 -15.58
C VAL A 181 -7.28 -7.31 -15.97
N CYS A 182 -6.01 -7.21 -15.58
CA CYS A 182 -5.12 -6.13 -15.99
C CYS A 182 -5.03 -6.03 -17.52
N ASN A 183 -4.73 -7.12 -18.19
CA ASN A 183 -4.62 -7.16 -19.66
C ASN A 183 -5.92 -6.74 -20.34
N MET A 184 -7.05 -7.26 -19.89
CA MET A 184 -8.37 -6.91 -20.45
C MET A 184 -8.69 -5.42 -20.29
N LEU A 185 -8.49 -4.85 -19.10
CA LEU A 185 -8.83 -3.46 -18.81
C LEU A 185 -7.89 -2.47 -19.49
N LEU A 186 -6.59 -2.77 -19.58
CA LEU A 186 -5.63 -1.92 -20.28
C LEU A 186 -5.84 -1.97 -21.80
N SER A 187 -5.98 -3.15 -22.40
CA SER A 187 -6.20 -3.32 -23.84
C SER A 187 -7.49 -2.66 -24.33
N THR A 188 -8.54 -2.66 -23.50
CA THR A 188 -9.80 -1.97 -23.78
C THR A 188 -9.81 -0.49 -23.38
N ARG A 189 -8.69 0.02 -22.83
CA ARG A 189 -8.54 1.40 -22.34
C ARG A 189 -9.55 1.78 -21.26
N LEU A 190 -10.02 0.82 -20.48
CA LEU A 190 -10.89 1.05 -19.32
C LEU A 190 -10.08 1.37 -18.06
N ALA A 191 -8.82 0.96 -18.01
CA ALA A 191 -7.82 1.40 -17.06
C ALA A 191 -6.54 1.82 -17.80
N GLU A 192 -5.68 2.59 -17.12
CA GLU A 192 -4.41 3.09 -17.65
C GLU A 192 -3.21 2.47 -16.95
N LEU A 193 -3.39 1.97 -15.72
CA LEU A 193 -2.35 1.44 -14.87
C LEU A 193 -2.77 0.10 -14.27
N CYS A 194 -1.83 -0.83 -14.15
CA CYS A 194 -2.04 -2.10 -13.48
C CYS A 194 -1.19 -2.19 -12.21
N TRP A 195 -1.83 -2.62 -11.14
CA TRP A 195 -1.21 -3.16 -9.95
C TRP A 195 -1.55 -4.66 -9.88
N LEU A 196 -0.57 -5.49 -10.22
CA LEU A 196 -0.73 -6.94 -10.27
C LEU A 196 -0.85 -7.51 -8.85
N GLY A 197 -1.93 -8.23 -8.58
CA GLY A 197 -2.20 -8.82 -7.27
C GLY A 197 -1.25 -9.98 -6.93
N ALA A 198 -1.04 -10.22 -5.63
CA ALA A 198 -0.07 -11.18 -5.11
C ALA A 198 -0.33 -12.66 -5.46
N PRO A 199 -1.57 -13.18 -5.54
CA PRO A 199 -1.76 -14.60 -5.73
C PRO A 199 -1.29 -15.06 -7.10
N THR A 200 -0.18 -15.80 -7.13
CA THR A 200 0.41 -16.33 -8.38
C THR A 200 -0.45 -17.39 -9.07
N SER A 201 -1.46 -17.92 -8.38
CA SER A 201 -2.48 -18.82 -8.92
C SER A 201 -3.62 -18.09 -9.65
N TRP A 202 -3.67 -16.77 -9.59
CA TRP A 202 -4.68 -16.00 -10.30
C TRP A 202 -4.47 -16.07 -11.82
N PRO A 203 -5.56 -15.96 -12.62
CA PRO A 203 -5.49 -16.07 -14.07
C PRO A 203 -4.43 -15.16 -14.70
N ASP A 204 -3.60 -15.74 -15.57
CA ASP A 204 -2.53 -15.09 -16.33
C ASP A 204 -1.45 -14.35 -15.53
N TYR A 205 -1.32 -14.64 -14.20
CA TYR A 205 -0.33 -13.97 -13.38
C TYR A 205 1.08 -14.04 -14.00
N HIS A 206 1.59 -15.24 -14.27
CA HIS A 206 2.97 -15.43 -14.71
C HIS A 206 3.23 -14.82 -16.09
N THR A 207 2.30 -15.00 -17.03
CA THR A 207 2.43 -14.45 -18.38
C THR A 207 2.43 -12.93 -18.32
N TYR A 208 1.48 -12.33 -17.59
CA TYR A 208 1.37 -10.89 -17.49
C TYR A 208 2.54 -10.26 -16.70
N TYR A 209 3.01 -10.93 -15.64
CA TYR A 209 4.19 -10.46 -14.90
C TYR A 209 5.42 -10.30 -15.81
N GLN A 210 5.60 -11.19 -16.77
CA GLN A 210 6.73 -11.18 -17.73
C GLN A 210 6.63 -10.04 -18.75
N THR A 211 5.43 -9.55 -19.07
CA THR A 211 5.26 -8.42 -20.02
C THR A 211 5.86 -7.13 -19.49
N ARG A 212 5.96 -6.97 -18.17
CA ARG A 212 6.40 -5.74 -17.52
C ARG A 212 5.50 -4.53 -17.85
N GLU A 213 4.21 -4.78 -18.10
CA GLU A 213 3.19 -3.74 -18.30
C GLU A 213 2.46 -3.34 -17.01
N TRP A 214 2.84 -3.90 -15.88
CA TRP A 214 2.37 -3.50 -14.55
C TRP A 214 3.24 -2.37 -13.96
N GLY A 215 2.64 -1.43 -13.27
CA GLY A 215 3.36 -0.39 -12.51
C GLY A 215 3.81 -0.90 -11.13
N LEU A 216 2.95 -1.69 -10.50
CA LEU A 216 3.19 -2.34 -9.20
C LEU A 216 2.88 -3.83 -9.29
N ALA A 217 3.63 -4.65 -8.56
CA ALA A 217 3.32 -6.06 -8.33
C ALA A 217 3.37 -6.36 -6.82
N GLN A 218 2.22 -6.74 -6.27
CA GLN A 218 2.09 -7.05 -4.85
C GLN A 218 2.76 -8.38 -4.53
N LEU A 219 3.42 -8.42 -3.40
CA LEU A 219 3.99 -9.62 -2.79
C LEU A 219 3.05 -10.14 -1.69
N ARG A 220 3.37 -11.33 -1.17
CA ARG A 220 2.62 -11.89 -0.05
C ARG A 220 2.70 -11.00 1.19
N THR A 221 1.68 -11.08 2.03
CA THR A 221 1.60 -10.43 3.33
C THR A 221 2.79 -10.78 4.23
N SER A 222 3.30 -9.78 4.93
CA SER A 222 4.42 -9.86 5.87
C SER A 222 4.12 -9.11 7.16
N GLN A 223 4.87 -9.40 8.21
CA GLN A 223 4.84 -8.61 9.45
C GLN A 223 6.03 -7.66 9.46
N CYS A 224 5.77 -6.36 9.52
CA CYS A 224 6.82 -5.35 9.55
C CYS A 224 6.37 -4.08 10.30
N GLY A 225 7.25 -3.50 11.10
CA GLY A 225 6.90 -2.32 11.90
C GLY A 225 5.74 -2.55 12.88
N GLY A 226 5.57 -3.79 13.36
CA GLY A 226 4.48 -4.20 14.25
C GLY A 226 3.11 -4.31 13.57
N ARG A 227 3.06 -4.31 12.23
CA ARG A 227 1.83 -4.34 11.44
C ARG A 227 1.86 -5.42 10.37
N SER A 228 0.69 -5.90 9.98
CA SER A 228 0.50 -6.70 8.77
C SER A 228 0.55 -5.76 7.56
N VAL A 229 1.43 -6.05 6.62
CA VAL A 229 1.68 -5.24 5.44
C VAL A 229 1.87 -6.11 4.21
N ASP A 230 1.56 -5.57 3.05
CA ASP A 230 1.87 -6.17 1.76
C ASP A 230 2.92 -5.31 1.05
N PHE A 231 4.07 -5.90 0.76
CA PHE A 231 5.13 -5.24 0.01
C PHE A 231 4.85 -5.28 -1.48
N ASN A 232 5.28 -4.23 -2.16
CA ASN A 232 5.06 -4.08 -3.59
C ASN A 232 6.35 -3.77 -4.32
N LEU A 233 6.62 -4.54 -5.37
CA LEU A 233 7.65 -4.24 -6.35
C LEU A 233 7.19 -3.07 -7.21
N ALA A 234 8.04 -2.07 -7.40
CA ALA A 234 7.84 -1.08 -8.43
C ALA A 234 8.53 -1.51 -9.72
N ASN A 235 7.88 -1.28 -10.85
CA ASN A 235 8.45 -1.58 -12.15
C ASN A 235 9.50 -0.51 -12.52
N ASP A 236 10.72 -0.93 -12.82
CA ASP A 236 11.80 -0.04 -13.24
C ASP A 236 11.59 0.62 -14.61
N ARG A 237 10.66 0.09 -15.44
CA ARG A 237 10.28 0.67 -16.73
C ARG A 237 9.10 1.62 -16.64
N LEU A 238 8.28 1.51 -15.61
CA LEU A 238 7.07 2.31 -15.38
C LEU A 238 7.15 2.97 -14.00
N THR A 239 8.06 3.93 -13.85
CA THR A 239 8.33 4.60 -12.57
C THR A 239 7.19 5.53 -12.11
N ASP A 240 6.28 5.88 -13.02
CA ASP A 240 5.05 6.59 -12.72
C ASP A 240 3.88 5.60 -12.71
N TYR A 241 3.50 5.14 -11.53
CA TYR A 241 2.33 4.33 -11.26
C TYR A 241 1.19 5.11 -10.59
N GLY A 242 1.15 6.42 -10.80
CA GLY A 242 0.06 7.28 -10.32
C GLY A 242 0.20 7.77 -8.89
N GLN A 243 1.35 7.57 -8.27
CA GLN A 243 1.65 8.05 -6.92
C GLN A 243 1.80 9.58 -6.87
N PHE A 244 1.53 10.18 -5.71
CA PHE A 244 1.64 11.61 -5.47
C PHE A 244 2.32 11.94 -4.13
N ALA A 245 2.79 13.19 -3.98
CA ALA A 245 3.53 13.65 -2.79
C ALA A 245 3.09 15.06 -2.32
N ARG A 246 1.92 15.54 -2.75
CA ARG A 246 1.43 16.89 -2.42
C ARG A 246 -0.03 16.85 -2.01
#